data_da6c42a177f579861526fefe86ef9c5b
#
_entry.id   da6c42a177f579861526fefe86ef9c5b
#
_cell.length_a   1.000
_cell.length_b   1.000
_cell.length_c   1.000
_cell.angle_alpha   90.00
_cell.angle_beta   90.00
_cell.angle_gamma   90.00
#
_symmetry.space_group_name_H-M   'P 1'
#
loop_
_entity.id
_entity.type
_entity.pdbx_description
1 polymer ?
#
loop_
_entity_poly.entity_id
_entity_poly.type
_entity_poly.pdbx_seq_one_letter_code
_entity_poly.pdbx_strand_id
1 'polypeptide(L)'
;MAMAVMAWIVAIPLLGAATGMRTFTPMAVLCWFAYAGYLPVDGTWAFWVAKLVTAVVFTVLAVGELVGDKLPRTPDRTSMGPLLARILFGGLVGGIVAASLNGSEFEGVILGVGGALVGAFGAYLIRREIVMRLGCKDWPVAVAEDLITVGFAVLALGIVTG
;
A
#
# COMPACT_ATOMS: atom_id res chain seq x y z
N MET A 1 -0.16 9.13 23.53
CA MET A 1 -1.10 7.99 23.58
C MET A 1 -2.13 8.01 22.44
N ALA A 2 -2.90 9.08 22.22
CA ALA A 2 -3.88 9.16 21.13
C ALA A 2 -3.28 9.00 19.72
N MET A 3 -2.15 9.61 19.43
CA MET A 3 -1.43 9.49 18.15
C MET A 3 -1.01 8.04 17.85
N ALA A 4 -0.49 7.32 18.85
CA ALA A 4 -0.13 5.91 18.67
C ALA A 4 -1.36 5.03 18.34
N VAL A 5 -2.49 5.28 19.03
CA VAL A 5 -3.74 4.56 18.76
C VAL A 5 -4.25 4.85 17.35
N MET A 6 -4.16 6.09 16.87
CA MET A 6 -4.55 6.45 15.49
C MET A 6 -3.65 5.79 14.46
N ALA A 7 -2.33 5.67 14.71
CA ALA A 7 -1.42 4.95 13.83
C ALA A 7 -1.83 3.47 13.67
N TRP A 8 -2.21 2.80 14.76
CA TRP A 8 -2.65 1.41 14.73
C TRP A 8 -4.01 1.21 14.04
N ILE A 9 -5.01 1.97 14.47
CA ILE A 9 -6.41 1.75 14.06
C ILE A 9 -6.69 2.33 12.67
N VAL A 10 -5.98 3.38 12.26
CA VAL A 10 -6.26 4.09 11.01
C VAL A 10 -5.12 3.92 10.01
N ALA A 11 -3.89 4.25 10.38
CA ALA A 11 -2.80 4.34 9.41
C ALA A 11 -2.40 2.97 8.85
N ILE A 12 -2.23 1.94 9.70
CA ILE A 12 -1.85 0.60 9.22
C ILE A 12 -2.91 -0.02 8.31
N PRO A 13 -4.21 -0.05 8.68
CA PRO A 13 -5.25 -0.53 7.77
C PRO A 13 -5.38 0.31 6.49
N LEU A 14 -5.22 1.63 6.57
CA LEU A 14 -5.27 2.50 5.40
C LEU A 14 -4.11 2.22 4.43
N LEU A 15 -2.90 2.05 4.96
CA LEU A 15 -1.73 1.70 4.18
C LEU A 15 -1.87 0.28 3.58
N GLY A 16 -2.44 -0.65 4.34
CA GLY A 16 -2.84 -1.97 3.85
C GLY A 16 -3.85 -1.87 2.70
N ALA A 17 -4.89 -1.05 2.84
CA ALA A 17 -5.89 -0.84 1.80
C ALA A 17 -5.27 -0.25 0.53
N ALA A 18 -4.37 0.72 0.66
CA ALA A 18 -3.59 1.22 -0.47
C ALA A 18 -2.79 0.09 -1.15
N THR A 19 -2.18 -0.82 -0.37
CA THR A 19 -1.47 -2.00 -0.89
C THR A 19 -2.42 -2.98 -1.58
N GLY A 20 -3.65 -3.10 -1.10
CA GLY A 20 -4.71 -3.86 -1.78
C GLY A 20 -5.12 -3.27 -3.13
N MET A 21 -5.05 -1.97 -3.29
CA MET A 21 -5.30 -1.28 -4.57
C MET A 21 -4.11 -1.42 -5.52
N ARG A 22 -2.88 -1.17 -5.03
CA ARG A 22 -1.61 -1.24 -5.77
C ARG A 22 -0.52 -1.84 -4.90
N THR A 23 0.07 -2.94 -5.35
CA THR A 23 1.00 -3.74 -4.54
C THR A 23 2.27 -2.98 -4.18
N PHE A 24 2.91 -2.36 -5.16
CA PHE A 24 4.24 -1.77 -4.99
C PHE A 24 4.23 -0.27 -4.68
N THR A 25 3.17 0.45 -5.03
CA THR A 25 3.07 1.90 -4.82
C THR A 25 3.17 2.30 -3.34
N PRO A 26 2.40 1.71 -2.40
CA PRO A 26 2.53 2.06 -0.98
C PRO A 26 3.88 1.68 -0.40
N MET A 27 4.46 0.58 -0.85
CA MET A 27 5.79 0.17 -0.44
C MET A 27 6.87 1.15 -0.91
N ALA A 28 6.77 1.67 -2.14
CA ALA A 28 7.67 2.69 -2.65
C ALA A 28 7.56 3.97 -1.81
N VAL A 29 6.34 4.45 -1.52
CA VAL A 29 6.13 5.63 -0.67
C VAL A 29 6.72 5.42 0.72
N LEU A 30 6.49 4.26 1.33
CA LEU A 30 7.07 3.90 2.63
C LEU A 30 8.61 3.95 2.61
N CYS A 31 9.24 3.39 1.57
CA CYS A 31 10.69 3.43 1.43
C CYS A 31 11.22 4.86 1.30
N TRP A 32 10.53 5.75 0.59
CA TRP A 32 10.92 7.17 0.52
C TRP A 32 10.77 7.89 1.86
N PHE A 33 9.72 7.61 2.64
CA PHE A 33 9.56 8.15 3.99
C PHE A 33 10.67 7.66 4.93
N ALA A 34 11.03 6.38 4.85
CA ALA A 34 12.12 5.81 5.63
C ALA A 34 13.50 6.39 5.21
N TYR A 35 13.75 6.49 3.90
CA TYR A 35 14.99 7.08 3.37
C TYR A 35 15.16 8.56 3.78
N ALA A 36 14.08 9.32 3.77
CA ALA A 36 14.08 10.72 4.20
C ALA A 36 14.20 10.89 5.73
N GLY A 37 14.21 9.80 6.51
CA GLY A 37 14.35 9.82 7.96
C GLY A 37 13.06 10.12 8.72
N TYR A 38 11.91 10.14 8.04
CA TYR A 38 10.62 10.36 8.70
C TYR A 38 10.12 9.10 9.42
N LEU A 39 10.42 7.90 8.89
CA LEU A 39 10.02 6.64 9.52
C LEU A 39 11.23 6.02 10.24
N PRO A 40 11.22 5.93 11.59
CA PRO A 40 12.36 5.43 12.36
C PRO A 40 12.44 3.90 12.30
N VAL A 41 13.13 3.38 11.31
CA VAL A 41 13.34 1.93 11.12
C VAL A 41 14.76 1.48 11.52
N ASP A 42 15.62 2.41 11.92
CA ASP A 42 16.98 2.10 12.38
C ASP A 42 16.93 1.24 13.64
N GLY A 43 17.71 0.17 13.64
CA GLY A 43 17.72 -0.79 14.74
C GLY A 43 16.61 -1.84 14.71
N THR A 44 15.70 -1.77 13.74
CA THR A 44 14.70 -2.82 13.47
C THR A 44 15.15 -3.74 12.34
N TRP A 45 14.47 -4.89 12.16
CA TRP A 45 14.71 -5.77 11.02
C TRP A 45 14.39 -5.09 9.67
N ALA A 46 13.57 -4.04 9.70
CA ALA A 46 13.13 -3.29 8.53
C ALA A 46 14.13 -2.21 8.07
N PHE A 47 15.33 -2.10 8.65
CA PHE A 47 16.35 -1.09 8.30
C PHE A 47 16.66 -0.98 6.80
N TRP A 48 16.42 -2.05 6.06
CA TRP A 48 16.67 -2.13 4.61
C TRP A 48 15.73 -1.23 3.79
N VAL A 49 14.55 -0.90 4.29
CA VAL A 49 13.59 -0.01 3.59
C VAL A 49 14.08 1.44 3.54
N ALA A 50 14.96 1.85 4.46
CA ALA A 50 15.58 3.18 4.48
C ALA A 50 16.76 3.32 3.49
N LYS A 51 17.03 2.31 2.66
CA LYS A 51 18.11 2.38 1.68
C LYS A 51 17.61 3.00 0.36
N LEU A 52 18.39 3.90 -0.22
CA LEU A 52 18.08 4.52 -1.53
C LEU A 52 17.82 3.47 -2.60
N VAL A 53 18.64 2.41 -2.63
CA VAL A 53 18.48 1.30 -3.59
C VAL A 53 17.10 0.67 -3.48
N THR A 54 16.63 0.42 -2.26
CA THR A 54 15.31 -0.16 -2.02
C THR A 54 14.19 0.77 -2.48
N ALA A 55 14.28 2.07 -2.16
CA ALA A 55 13.32 3.07 -2.61
C ALA A 55 13.23 3.15 -4.14
N VAL A 56 14.37 3.14 -4.81
CA VAL A 56 14.44 3.16 -6.29
C VAL A 56 13.86 1.87 -6.88
N VAL A 57 14.21 0.70 -6.35
CA VAL A 57 13.70 -0.59 -6.83
C VAL A 57 12.18 -0.64 -6.71
N PHE A 58 11.61 -0.29 -5.56
CA PHE A 58 10.15 -0.29 -5.40
C PHE A 58 9.45 0.79 -6.24
N THR A 59 10.11 1.91 -6.50
CA THR A 59 9.59 2.91 -7.44
C THR A 59 9.52 2.35 -8.87
N VAL A 60 10.56 1.66 -9.33
CA VAL A 60 10.56 1.01 -10.65
C VAL A 60 9.48 -0.08 -10.73
N LEU A 61 9.33 -0.90 -9.68
CA LEU A 61 8.27 -1.90 -9.60
C LEU A 61 6.87 -1.27 -9.60
N ALA A 62 6.67 -0.17 -8.87
CA ALA A 62 5.40 0.57 -8.86
C ALA A 62 5.07 1.13 -10.24
N VAL A 63 6.03 1.75 -10.93
CA VAL A 63 5.85 2.22 -12.31
C VAL A 63 5.55 1.05 -13.25
N GLY A 64 6.26 -0.07 -13.10
CA GLY A 64 6.00 -1.30 -13.85
C GLY A 64 4.58 -1.84 -13.64
N GLU A 65 4.09 -1.83 -12.40
CA GLU A 65 2.70 -2.20 -12.06
C GLU A 65 1.69 -1.26 -12.74
N LEU A 66 1.93 0.06 -12.71
CA LEU A 66 1.06 1.05 -13.35
C LEU A 66 0.98 0.87 -14.88
N VAL A 67 2.10 0.53 -15.50
CA VAL A 67 2.16 0.26 -16.94
C VAL A 67 1.52 -1.09 -17.25
N GLY A 68 1.87 -2.13 -16.47
CA GLY A 68 1.37 -3.49 -16.65
C GLY A 68 -0.15 -3.59 -16.59
N ASP A 69 -0.78 -2.87 -15.66
CA ASP A 69 -2.25 -2.84 -15.49
C ASP A 69 -3.02 -2.27 -16.70
N LYS A 70 -2.33 -1.56 -17.58
CA LYS A 70 -2.93 -0.98 -18.81
C LYS A 70 -2.79 -1.91 -20.02
N LEU A 71 -2.10 -3.04 -19.86
CA LEU A 71 -1.90 -4.00 -20.94
C LEU A 71 -3.12 -4.94 -21.06
N PRO A 72 -3.54 -5.32 -22.31
CA PRO A 72 -4.76 -6.09 -22.54
C PRO A 72 -4.73 -7.55 -22.07
N ARG A 73 -3.60 -8.04 -21.56
CA ARG A 73 -3.41 -9.42 -21.07
C ARG A 73 -3.17 -9.52 -19.58
N THR A 74 -3.44 -8.44 -18.82
CA THR A 74 -3.20 -8.44 -17.38
C THR A 74 -4.24 -9.32 -16.67
N PRO A 75 -3.81 -10.24 -15.78
CA PRO A 75 -4.72 -11.06 -14.98
C PRO A 75 -5.62 -10.19 -14.10
N ASP A 76 -6.83 -10.67 -13.82
CA ASP A 76 -7.72 -9.99 -12.89
C ASP A 76 -7.07 -9.80 -11.52
N ARG A 77 -7.29 -8.65 -10.91
CA ARG A 77 -6.72 -8.25 -9.61
C ARG A 77 -7.07 -9.20 -8.46
N THR A 78 -8.20 -9.88 -8.59
CA THR A 78 -8.70 -10.88 -7.64
C THR A 78 -8.23 -12.29 -7.99
N SER A 79 -7.44 -12.46 -9.07
CA SER A 79 -6.82 -13.76 -9.36
C SER A 79 -5.77 -14.10 -8.29
N MET A 80 -5.54 -15.38 -8.08
CA MET A 80 -4.76 -15.91 -6.96
C MET A 80 -3.38 -15.25 -6.82
N GLY A 81 -2.63 -15.07 -7.91
CA GLY A 81 -1.28 -14.50 -7.90
C GLY A 81 -1.24 -13.05 -7.42
N PRO A 82 -1.92 -12.11 -8.10
CA PRO A 82 -2.00 -10.71 -7.66
C PRO A 82 -2.58 -10.54 -6.26
N LEU A 83 -3.58 -11.32 -5.88
CA LEU A 83 -4.18 -11.25 -4.54
C LEU A 83 -3.18 -11.67 -3.46
N LEU A 84 -2.46 -12.77 -3.64
CA LEU A 84 -1.43 -13.22 -2.71
C LEU A 84 -0.32 -12.17 -2.55
N ALA A 85 0.15 -11.58 -3.65
CA ALA A 85 1.14 -10.50 -3.59
C ALA A 85 0.64 -9.33 -2.73
N ARG A 86 -0.61 -8.90 -2.89
CA ARG A 86 -1.21 -7.81 -2.11
C ARG A 86 -1.33 -8.15 -0.62
N ILE A 87 -1.74 -9.37 -0.29
CA ILE A 87 -1.82 -9.85 1.09
C ILE A 87 -0.42 -9.85 1.72
N LEU A 88 0.58 -10.40 1.03
CA LEU A 88 1.96 -10.46 1.52
C LEU A 88 2.54 -9.04 1.73
N PHE A 89 2.40 -8.17 0.75
CA PHE A 89 2.90 -6.79 0.87
C PHE A 89 2.11 -5.96 1.86
N GLY A 90 0.79 -6.18 1.98
CA GLY A 90 -0.03 -5.54 3.00
C GLY A 90 0.42 -5.90 4.42
N GLY A 91 0.67 -7.19 4.66
CA GLY A 91 1.25 -7.66 5.91
C GLY A 91 2.65 -7.12 6.16
N LEU A 92 3.52 -7.12 5.13
CA LEU A 92 4.88 -6.60 5.22
C LEU A 92 4.89 -5.12 5.61
N VAL A 93 4.10 -4.30 4.92
CA VAL A 93 3.98 -2.86 5.20
C VAL A 93 3.45 -2.61 6.61
N GLY A 94 2.42 -3.36 7.03
CA GLY A 94 1.88 -3.27 8.38
C GLY A 94 2.91 -3.65 9.46
N GLY A 95 3.66 -4.73 9.24
CA GLY A 95 4.75 -5.16 10.12
C GLY A 95 5.88 -4.13 10.22
N ILE A 96 6.29 -3.51 9.10
CA ILE A 96 7.33 -2.47 9.07
C ILE A 96 6.89 -1.24 9.89
N VAL A 97 5.65 -0.77 9.68
CA VAL A 97 5.13 0.38 10.43
C VAL A 97 5.04 0.04 11.92
N ALA A 98 4.58 -1.15 12.27
CA ALA A 98 4.55 -1.61 13.66
C ALA A 98 5.95 -1.64 14.30
N ALA A 99 6.94 -2.19 13.59
CA ALA A 99 8.33 -2.21 14.03
C ALA A 99 8.89 -0.79 14.25
N SER A 100 8.59 0.15 13.35
CA SER A 100 9.03 1.55 13.48
C SER A 100 8.43 2.26 14.70
N LEU A 101 7.25 1.83 15.15
CA LEU A 101 6.56 2.35 16.33
C LEU A 101 6.89 1.59 17.62
N ASN A 102 7.82 0.63 17.58
CA ASN A 102 8.14 -0.29 18.68
C ASN A 102 6.89 -1.03 19.19
N GLY A 103 5.97 -1.37 18.30
CA GLY A 103 4.73 -2.06 18.62
C GLY A 103 4.77 -3.54 18.25
N SER A 104 3.62 -4.22 18.38
CA SER A 104 3.48 -5.64 18.02
C SER A 104 3.44 -5.81 16.49
N GLU A 105 4.51 -6.34 15.93
CA GLU A 105 4.61 -6.60 14.48
C GLU A 105 3.52 -7.57 14.00
N PHE A 106 3.17 -8.56 14.82
CA PHE A 106 2.13 -9.52 14.50
C PHE A 106 0.76 -8.86 14.32
N GLU A 107 0.40 -7.93 15.21
CA GLU A 107 -0.83 -7.14 15.08
C GLU A 107 -0.76 -6.24 13.84
N GLY A 108 0.40 -5.60 13.60
CA GLY A 108 0.63 -4.78 12.41
C GLY A 108 0.44 -5.58 11.12
N VAL A 109 0.96 -6.80 11.07
CA VAL A 109 0.75 -7.72 9.93
C VAL A 109 -0.73 -8.04 9.73
N ILE A 110 -1.46 -8.38 10.80
CA ILE A 110 -2.90 -8.70 10.72
C ILE A 110 -3.69 -7.50 10.19
N LEU A 111 -3.45 -6.32 10.73
CA LEU A 111 -4.13 -5.08 10.32
C LEU A 111 -3.79 -4.72 8.87
N GLY A 112 -2.53 -4.88 8.46
CA GLY A 112 -2.08 -4.65 7.09
C GLY A 112 -2.71 -5.62 6.09
N VAL A 113 -2.79 -6.91 6.43
CA VAL A 113 -3.48 -7.94 5.63
C VAL A 113 -4.96 -7.65 5.52
N GLY A 114 -5.62 -7.33 6.64
CA GLY A 114 -7.03 -6.95 6.66
C GLY A 114 -7.31 -5.74 5.77
N GLY A 115 -6.48 -4.71 5.87
CA GLY A 115 -6.54 -3.54 4.99
C GLY A 115 -6.36 -3.92 3.52
N ALA A 116 -5.38 -4.76 3.19
CA ALA A 116 -5.11 -5.18 1.82
C ALA A 116 -6.29 -5.95 1.19
N LEU A 117 -6.95 -6.80 1.97
CA LEU A 117 -8.17 -7.48 1.51
C LEU A 117 -9.29 -6.47 1.23
N VAL A 118 -9.55 -5.55 2.16
CA VAL A 118 -10.57 -4.50 1.98
C VAL A 118 -10.25 -3.65 0.75
N GLY A 119 -8.98 -3.25 0.57
CA GLY A 119 -8.55 -2.45 -0.57
C GLY A 119 -8.68 -3.20 -1.90
N ALA A 120 -8.26 -4.47 -1.95
CA ALA A 120 -8.31 -5.27 -3.18
C ALA A 120 -9.75 -5.48 -3.65
N PHE A 121 -10.63 -5.95 -2.77
CA PHE A 121 -12.03 -6.22 -3.12
C PHE A 121 -12.84 -4.93 -3.25
N GLY A 122 -12.62 -3.94 -2.37
CA GLY A 122 -13.31 -2.66 -2.41
C GLY A 122 -13.02 -1.89 -3.71
N ALA A 123 -11.75 -1.76 -4.08
CA ALA A 123 -11.37 -1.11 -5.33
C ALA A 123 -11.91 -1.85 -6.55
N TYR A 124 -11.88 -3.19 -6.55
CA TYR A 124 -12.47 -3.99 -7.63
C TYR A 124 -13.97 -3.73 -7.79
N LEU A 125 -14.72 -3.75 -6.70
CA LEU A 125 -16.17 -3.52 -6.73
C LEU A 125 -16.50 -2.10 -7.18
N ILE A 126 -15.81 -1.09 -6.63
CA ILE A 126 -16.02 0.31 -6.98
C ILE A 126 -15.71 0.55 -8.46
N ARG A 127 -14.55 0.06 -8.94
CA ARG A 127 -14.17 0.20 -10.35
C ARG A 127 -15.17 -0.45 -11.28
N ARG A 128 -15.59 -1.68 -10.98
CA ARG A 128 -16.61 -2.41 -11.74
C ARG A 128 -17.92 -1.62 -11.82
N GLU A 129 -18.38 -1.09 -10.69
CA GLU A 129 -19.62 -0.33 -10.61
C GLU A 129 -19.55 0.99 -11.41
N ILE A 130 -18.45 1.72 -11.30
CA ILE A 130 -18.23 2.98 -12.03
C ILE A 130 -18.22 2.71 -13.54
N VAL A 131 -17.46 1.73 -14.01
CA VAL A 131 -17.36 1.40 -15.43
C VAL A 131 -18.72 0.95 -16.00
N MET A 132 -19.47 0.12 -15.25
CA MET A 132 -20.77 -0.37 -15.70
C MET A 132 -21.85 0.72 -15.70
N ARG A 133 -21.92 1.59 -14.68
CA ARG A 133 -22.97 2.60 -14.57
C ARG A 133 -22.71 3.82 -15.45
N LEU A 134 -21.47 4.27 -15.53
CA LEU A 134 -21.13 5.50 -16.27
C LEU A 134 -20.74 5.22 -17.72
N GLY A 135 -20.54 3.96 -18.11
CA GLY A 135 -20.12 3.58 -19.45
C GLY A 135 -18.79 4.23 -19.88
N CYS A 136 -18.00 4.68 -18.91
CA CYS A 136 -16.73 5.36 -19.18
C CYS A 136 -15.62 4.35 -19.51
N LYS A 137 -14.61 4.84 -20.23
CA LYS A 137 -13.40 4.04 -20.49
C LYS A 137 -12.71 3.69 -19.19
N ASP A 138 -12.14 2.52 -19.12
CA ASP A 138 -11.49 1.99 -17.92
C ASP A 138 -10.24 2.76 -17.48
N TRP A 139 -9.48 3.33 -18.42
CA TRP A 139 -8.21 3.99 -18.12
C TRP A 139 -8.30 5.24 -17.22
N PRO A 140 -9.31 6.14 -17.33
CA PRO A 140 -9.40 7.28 -16.41
C PRO A 140 -9.69 6.85 -14.97
N VAL A 141 -10.48 5.78 -14.81
CA VAL A 141 -10.77 5.19 -13.49
C VAL A 141 -9.49 4.60 -12.88
N ALA A 142 -8.68 3.94 -13.71
CA ALA A 142 -7.39 3.41 -13.29
C ALA A 142 -6.42 4.52 -12.83
N VAL A 143 -6.35 5.64 -13.55
CA VAL A 143 -5.51 6.78 -13.16
C VAL A 143 -6.01 7.42 -11.85
N ALA A 144 -7.32 7.59 -11.70
CA ALA A 144 -7.90 8.10 -10.45
C ALA A 144 -7.56 7.17 -9.26
N GLU A 145 -7.66 5.87 -9.45
CA GLU A 145 -7.26 4.87 -8.45
C GLU A 145 -5.79 4.98 -8.08
N ASP A 146 -4.90 5.19 -9.06
CA ASP A 146 -3.47 5.39 -8.82
C ASP A 146 -3.20 6.59 -7.93
N LEU A 147 -3.86 7.73 -8.20
CA LEU A 147 -3.75 8.95 -7.40
C LEU A 147 -4.30 8.76 -5.98
N ILE A 148 -5.44 8.07 -5.83
CA ILE A 148 -6.03 7.75 -4.53
C ILE A 148 -5.08 6.86 -3.73
N THR A 149 -4.46 5.87 -4.36
CA THR A 149 -3.51 4.96 -3.70
C THR A 149 -2.30 5.71 -3.15
N VAL A 150 -1.71 6.60 -3.95
CA VAL A 150 -0.59 7.45 -3.49
C VAL A 150 -1.06 8.36 -2.35
N GLY A 151 -2.23 8.99 -2.48
CA GLY A 151 -2.81 9.84 -1.45
C GLY A 151 -3.02 9.09 -0.13
N PHE A 152 -3.57 7.88 -0.17
CA PHE A 152 -3.76 7.05 1.01
C PHE A 152 -2.44 6.63 1.65
N ALA A 153 -1.43 6.28 0.84
CA ALA A 153 -0.12 5.92 1.37
C ALA A 153 0.56 7.11 2.06
N VAL A 154 0.54 8.28 1.44
CA VAL A 154 1.12 9.50 2.02
C VAL A 154 0.36 9.92 3.28
N LEU A 155 -0.97 9.89 3.25
CA LEU A 155 -1.81 10.23 4.41
C LEU A 155 -1.55 9.27 5.58
N ALA A 156 -1.53 7.96 5.32
CA ALA A 156 -1.27 6.96 6.36
C ALA A 156 0.11 7.15 7.00
N LEU A 157 1.14 7.34 6.17
CA LEU A 157 2.49 7.58 6.68
C LEU A 157 2.59 8.93 7.38
N GLY A 158 1.91 9.97 6.91
CA GLY A 158 1.82 11.26 7.60
C GLY A 158 1.21 11.15 8.99
N ILE A 159 0.19 10.30 9.20
CA ILE A 159 -0.38 10.02 10.54
C ILE A 159 0.64 9.33 11.45
N VAL A 160 1.50 8.48 10.89
CA VAL A 160 2.53 7.76 11.67
C VAL A 160 3.68 8.67 12.06
N THR A 161 4.06 9.59 11.19
CA THR A 161 5.30 10.39 11.30
C THR A 161 5.08 11.82 11.80
N GLY A 162 3.84 12.31 11.76
CA GLY A 162 3.44 13.66 12.20
C GLY A 162 3.01 13.71 13.62
#